data_0ade10171987272f8f758cfa13d2c933
#
_entry.id   0ade10171987272f8f758cfa13d2c933
#
_cell.length_a   1.000
_cell.length_b   1.000
_cell.length_c   1.000
_cell.angle_alpha   90.00
_cell.angle_beta   90.00
_cell.angle_gamma   90.00
#
_symmetry.space_group_name_H-M   'P 1'
#
loop_
_entity.id
_entity.type
_entity.pdbx_description
1 polymer ?
#
loop_
_entity_poly.entity_id
_entity_poly.type
_entity_poly.pdbx_seq_one_letter_code
_entity_poly.pdbx_strand_id
1 'polypeptide(L)'
;MTDSGDYGYPPSTRRQDYALVLLQLLWRMRFDLMVLLLVSVLIHHNWIPRSWTADDSVVRIMGIAASVFLGFRNTQAISRWWEARKLWGDVVNVSRNWTDSLRAHLDSSRPPGRQERKLLRLQLAIVWQLNFELRNFWNRDLRDLQDNLLSDLRLATTTNLRQLGQLRGVWIGELHREGLIDGFGRMQLMDVGNSCNNAIGGLERISAYVEDPFDADSSSFSLPLDNICLAISHDQLDRETDHVQHLRSNDPVRWT
;
A
#
# COMPACT_ATOMS: atom_id res chain seq x y z
N MET A 1 3.26 20.85 -31.15
CA MET A 1 4.54 20.95 -30.45
C MET A 1 4.26 20.52 -29.03
N THR A 2 4.30 19.20 -28.81
CA THR A 2 3.90 18.55 -27.55
C THR A 2 5.15 18.45 -26.69
N ASP A 3 5.14 19.21 -25.61
CA ASP A 3 6.16 19.15 -24.57
C ASP A 3 5.97 17.80 -23.82
N SER A 4 6.78 16.81 -24.17
CA SER A 4 6.90 15.57 -23.45
C SER A 4 7.64 15.87 -22.15
N GLY A 5 6.89 16.15 -21.07
CA GLY A 5 7.44 16.29 -19.73
C GLY A 5 8.30 15.09 -19.39
N ASP A 6 9.59 15.30 -19.44
CA ASP A 6 10.64 14.37 -19.01
C ASP A 6 10.44 14.12 -17.51
N TYR A 7 9.78 13.01 -17.16
CA TYR A 7 9.73 12.52 -15.79
C TYR A 7 11.12 11.97 -15.43
N GLY A 8 12.07 12.89 -15.30
CA GLY A 8 13.42 12.59 -14.86
C GLY A 8 13.39 11.96 -13.47
N TYR A 9 13.44 10.65 -13.43
CA TYR A 9 13.78 9.93 -12.21
C TYR A 9 15.17 10.42 -11.77
N PRO A 10 15.34 10.93 -10.54
CA PRO A 10 16.68 11.28 -10.08
C PRO A 10 17.56 10.02 -10.18
N PRO A 11 18.79 10.16 -10.69
CA PRO A 11 19.69 9.01 -10.79
C PRO A 11 19.85 8.39 -9.40
N SER A 12 19.40 7.14 -9.29
CA SER A 12 19.47 6.39 -8.03
C SER A 12 20.92 6.30 -7.58
N THR A 13 21.26 6.94 -6.49
CA THR A 13 22.51 6.74 -5.74
C THR A 13 22.47 5.37 -5.03
N ARG A 14 22.25 4.32 -5.82
CA ARG A 14 21.98 2.93 -5.35
C ARG A 14 22.98 2.43 -4.30
N ARG A 15 24.26 2.86 -4.35
CA ARG A 15 25.25 2.38 -3.38
C ARG A 15 25.15 3.02 -2.00
N GLN A 16 24.74 4.28 -1.91
CA GLN A 16 24.59 4.98 -0.63
C GLN A 16 23.35 4.48 0.12
N ASP A 17 22.30 4.10 -0.59
CA ASP A 17 21.05 3.63 0.01
C ASP A 17 21.23 2.25 0.68
N TYR A 18 21.98 1.34 0.08
CA TYR A 18 22.27 0.04 0.70
C TYR A 18 23.10 0.15 1.98
N ALA A 19 24.07 1.06 2.02
CA ALA A 19 24.86 1.31 3.22
C ALA A 19 24.03 1.87 4.36
N LEU A 20 23.11 2.80 4.06
CA LEU A 20 22.19 3.36 5.05
C LEU A 20 21.19 2.31 5.56
N VAL A 21 20.64 1.48 4.68
CA VAL A 21 19.76 0.36 5.04
C VAL A 21 20.48 -0.63 5.94
N LEU A 22 21.70 -1.03 5.60
CA LEU A 22 22.54 -1.90 6.43
C LEU A 22 22.83 -1.27 7.80
N LEU A 23 23.13 0.02 7.84
CA LEU A 23 23.41 0.74 9.07
C LEU A 23 22.16 0.82 9.98
N GLN A 24 20.99 1.05 9.40
CA GLN A 24 19.71 1.04 10.12
C GLN A 24 19.41 -0.37 10.66
N LEU A 25 19.67 -1.41 9.88
CA LEU A 25 19.44 -2.79 10.26
C LEU A 25 20.40 -3.20 11.41
N LEU A 26 21.68 -2.85 11.32
CA LEU A 26 22.66 -3.05 12.39
C LEU A 26 22.30 -2.26 13.67
N TRP A 27 21.81 -1.02 13.51
CA TRP A 27 21.34 -0.21 14.62
C TRP A 27 20.10 -0.81 15.31
N ARG A 28 19.17 -1.38 14.54
CA ARG A 28 17.97 -2.07 15.07
C ARG A 28 18.35 -3.36 15.80
N MET A 29 19.35 -4.12 15.30
CA MET A 29 19.83 -5.36 15.88
C MET A 29 20.92 -5.17 16.94
N ARG A 30 21.29 -3.93 17.30
CA ARG A 30 22.42 -3.64 18.21
C ARG A 30 22.35 -4.37 19.55
N PHE A 31 21.15 -4.50 20.13
CA PHE A 31 20.95 -5.18 21.41
C PHE A 31 21.19 -6.69 21.28
N ASP A 32 20.65 -7.30 20.22
CA ASP A 32 20.83 -8.73 19.94
C ASP A 32 22.28 -9.03 19.65
N LEU A 33 22.96 -8.19 18.85
CA LEU A 33 24.40 -8.30 18.59
C LEU A 33 25.24 -8.09 19.85
N MET A 34 24.89 -7.14 20.71
CA MET A 34 25.57 -6.94 22.00
C MET A 34 25.41 -8.15 22.92
N VAL A 35 24.21 -8.71 23.03
CA VAL A 35 23.95 -9.92 23.84
C VAL A 35 24.76 -11.10 23.28
N LEU A 36 24.77 -11.28 21.98
CA LEU A 36 25.49 -12.36 21.32
C LEU A 36 27.02 -12.22 21.52
N LEU A 37 27.54 -11.00 21.42
CA LEU A 37 28.93 -10.69 21.67
C LEU A 37 29.29 -10.90 23.14
N LEU A 38 28.44 -10.47 24.08
CA LEU A 38 28.64 -10.68 25.52
C LEU A 38 28.69 -12.18 25.84
N VAL A 39 27.73 -12.96 25.36
CA VAL A 39 27.69 -14.41 25.56
C VAL A 39 28.93 -15.06 24.97
N SER A 40 29.35 -14.65 23.77
CA SER A 40 30.58 -15.18 23.13
C SER A 40 31.83 -14.90 23.96
N VAL A 41 31.95 -13.69 24.51
CA VAL A 41 33.08 -13.31 25.40
C VAL A 41 33.07 -14.13 26.68
N LEU A 42 31.89 -14.32 27.31
CA LEU A 42 31.76 -15.11 28.53
C LEU A 42 32.15 -16.57 28.31
N ILE A 43 31.78 -17.15 27.17
CA ILE A 43 32.18 -18.51 26.80
C ILE A 43 33.69 -18.58 26.54
N HIS A 44 34.23 -17.60 25.81
CA HIS A 44 35.66 -17.55 25.47
C HIS A 44 36.56 -17.46 26.73
N HIS A 45 36.13 -16.70 27.71
CA HIS A 45 36.88 -16.57 28.98
C HIS A 45 36.59 -17.68 30.01
N ASN A 46 35.90 -18.77 29.62
CA ASN A 46 35.53 -19.90 30.48
C ASN A 46 34.81 -19.52 31.76
N TRP A 47 34.05 -18.39 31.75
CA TRP A 47 33.25 -17.97 32.89
C TRP A 47 31.95 -18.81 32.99
N ILE A 48 31.58 -19.50 31.93
CA ILE A 48 30.49 -20.44 31.92
C ILE A 48 31.04 -21.84 32.15
N PRO A 49 30.61 -22.55 33.20
CA PRO A 49 31.05 -23.92 33.47
C PRO A 49 30.76 -24.84 32.28
N ARG A 50 31.69 -25.72 31.94
CA ARG A 50 31.50 -26.68 30.83
C ARG A 50 30.29 -27.59 30.99
N SER A 51 29.82 -27.77 32.23
CA SER A 51 28.57 -28.52 32.53
C SER A 51 27.30 -27.84 31.99
N TRP A 52 27.37 -26.55 31.65
CA TRP A 52 26.28 -25.77 31.11
C TRP A 52 26.36 -25.60 29.58
N THR A 53 27.46 -26.07 28.97
CA THR A 53 27.62 -26.05 27.50
C THR A 53 26.94 -27.27 26.91
N ALA A 54 26.12 -27.07 25.89
CA ALA A 54 25.52 -28.17 25.14
C ALA A 54 26.64 -28.94 24.38
N ASP A 55 26.42 -30.21 24.18
CA ASP A 55 27.33 -31.04 23.35
C ASP A 55 27.42 -30.47 21.91
N ASP A 56 28.60 -30.52 21.33
CA ASP A 56 28.90 -29.95 20.03
C ASP A 56 28.01 -30.50 18.91
N SER A 57 27.62 -31.76 19.03
CA SER A 57 26.68 -32.43 18.12
C SER A 57 25.27 -31.83 18.19
N VAL A 58 24.78 -31.53 19.40
CA VAL A 58 23.46 -30.90 19.64
C VAL A 58 23.41 -29.49 19.08
N VAL A 59 24.50 -28.71 19.32
CA VAL A 59 24.60 -27.35 18.80
C VAL A 59 24.58 -27.33 17.27
N ARG A 60 25.29 -28.23 16.62
CA ARG A 60 25.26 -28.37 15.15
C ARG A 60 23.89 -28.71 14.61
N ILE A 61 23.22 -29.72 15.21
CA ILE A 61 21.86 -30.12 14.78
C ILE A 61 20.88 -28.97 14.97
N MET A 62 20.93 -28.29 16.12
CA MET A 62 20.08 -27.12 16.37
C MET A 62 20.37 -25.97 15.40
N GLY A 63 21.63 -25.73 15.06
CA GLY A 63 22.05 -24.72 14.09
C GLY A 63 21.47 -25.00 12.70
N ILE A 64 21.52 -26.25 12.24
CA ILE A 64 20.94 -26.66 10.96
C ILE A 64 19.40 -26.49 11.01
N ALA A 65 18.75 -26.98 12.06
CA ALA A 65 17.31 -26.87 12.21
C ALA A 65 16.86 -25.40 12.24
N ALA A 66 17.55 -24.55 13.01
CA ALA A 66 17.27 -23.12 13.06
C ALA A 66 17.47 -22.44 11.71
N SER A 67 18.53 -22.77 10.97
CA SER A 67 18.79 -22.21 9.63
C SER A 67 17.70 -22.57 8.64
N VAL A 68 17.22 -23.81 8.64
CA VAL A 68 16.13 -24.28 7.80
C VAL A 68 14.82 -23.56 8.17
N PHE A 69 14.52 -23.46 9.47
CA PHE A 69 13.32 -22.78 9.96
C PHE A 69 13.31 -21.27 9.60
N LEU A 70 14.46 -20.58 9.80
CA LEU A 70 14.61 -19.18 9.41
C LEU A 70 14.48 -18.99 7.89
N GLY A 71 15.03 -19.94 7.10
CA GLY A 71 14.86 -19.93 5.65
C GLY A 71 13.39 -20.00 5.23
N PHE A 72 12.62 -20.88 5.84
CA PHE A 72 11.17 -20.97 5.56
C PHE A 72 10.40 -19.73 5.99
N ARG A 73 10.67 -19.19 7.17
CA ARG A 73 10.04 -17.94 7.63
C ARG A 73 10.34 -16.78 6.70
N ASN A 74 11.60 -16.61 6.31
CA ASN A 74 11.99 -15.53 5.41
C ASN A 74 11.32 -15.66 4.03
N THR A 75 11.26 -16.88 3.48
CA THR A 75 10.57 -17.15 2.22
C THR A 75 9.08 -16.80 2.31
N GLN A 76 8.41 -17.14 3.40
CA GLN A 76 7.00 -16.81 3.61
C GLN A 76 6.77 -15.30 3.72
N ALA A 77 7.62 -14.57 4.46
CA ALA A 77 7.53 -13.12 4.60
C ALA A 77 7.69 -12.41 3.24
N ILE A 78 8.72 -12.81 2.45
CA ILE A 78 8.94 -12.28 1.10
C ILE A 78 7.75 -12.58 0.18
N SER A 79 7.21 -13.80 0.24
CA SER A 79 6.07 -14.19 -0.58
C SER A 79 4.84 -13.33 -0.30
N ARG A 80 4.55 -13.05 0.98
CA ARG A 80 3.44 -12.17 1.39
C ARG A 80 3.65 -10.74 0.94
N TRP A 81 4.86 -10.21 1.13
CA TRP A 81 5.19 -8.87 0.66
C TRP A 81 4.99 -8.73 -0.86
N TRP A 82 5.41 -9.76 -1.61
CA TRP A 82 5.25 -9.78 -3.05
C TRP A 82 3.78 -9.88 -3.48
N GLU A 83 2.98 -10.67 -2.76
CA GLU A 83 1.54 -10.76 -2.98
C GLU A 83 0.84 -9.44 -2.71
N ALA A 84 1.16 -8.77 -1.59
CA ALA A 84 0.64 -7.46 -1.26
C ALA A 84 0.96 -6.43 -2.35
N ARG A 85 2.20 -6.42 -2.85
CA ARG A 85 2.62 -5.54 -3.93
C ARG A 85 1.85 -5.78 -5.23
N LYS A 86 1.58 -7.04 -5.58
CA LYS A 86 0.76 -7.38 -6.76
C LYS A 86 -0.66 -6.88 -6.62
N LEU A 87 -1.31 -7.15 -5.48
CA LEU A 87 -2.68 -6.72 -5.22
C LEU A 87 -2.83 -5.19 -5.22
N TRP A 88 -1.83 -4.45 -4.73
CA TRP A 88 -1.80 -3.00 -4.87
C TRP A 88 -1.65 -2.56 -6.32
N GLY A 89 -0.83 -3.26 -7.11
CA GLY A 89 -0.77 -3.05 -8.56
C GLY A 89 -2.13 -3.25 -9.23
N ASP A 90 -2.88 -4.26 -8.79
CA ASP A 90 -4.24 -4.51 -9.29
C ASP A 90 -5.20 -3.38 -8.90
N VAL A 91 -5.12 -2.82 -7.68
CA VAL A 91 -5.91 -1.64 -7.28
C VAL A 91 -5.61 -0.44 -8.18
N VAL A 92 -4.34 -0.18 -8.50
CA VAL A 92 -3.95 0.90 -9.43
C VAL A 92 -4.56 0.67 -10.81
N ASN A 93 -4.39 -0.53 -11.37
CA ASN A 93 -4.88 -0.86 -12.71
C ASN A 93 -6.42 -0.79 -12.77
N VAL A 94 -7.10 -1.31 -11.76
CA VAL A 94 -8.57 -1.24 -11.68
C VAL A 94 -9.04 0.20 -11.54
N SER A 95 -8.34 1.05 -10.79
CA SER A 95 -8.68 2.47 -10.67
C SER A 95 -8.55 3.21 -12.00
N ARG A 96 -7.54 2.88 -12.82
CA ARG A 96 -7.40 3.40 -14.20
C ARG A 96 -8.52 2.89 -15.10
N ASN A 97 -8.75 1.58 -15.10
CA ASN A 97 -9.84 0.98 -15.86
C ASN A 97 -11.21 1.56 -15.49
N TRP A 98 -11.41 1.90 -14.20
CA TRP A 98 -12.61 2.59 -13.73
C TRP A 98 -12.79 3.94 -14.40
N THR A 99 -11.74 4.75 -14.42
CA THR A 99 -11.76 6.07 -15.07
C THR A 99 -12.04 5.94 -16.58
N ASP A 100 -11.35 5.03 -17.25
CA ASP A 100 -11.51 4.81 -18.68
C ASP A 100 -12.92 4.30 -19.02
N SER A 101 -13.44 3.36 -18.22
CA SER A 101 -14.81 2.84 -18.42
C SER A 101 -15.87 3.90 -18.16
N LEU A 102 -15.71 4.74 -17.16
CA LEU A 102 -16.62 5.86 -16.91
C LEU A 102 -16.63 6.83 -18.08
N ARG A 103 -15.46 7.21 -18.59
CA ARG A 103 -15.33 8.12 -19.73
C ARG A 103 -15.87 7.52 -21.03
N ALA A 104 -15.73 6.21 -21.23
CA ALA A 104 -16.24 5.52 -22.40
C ALA A 104 -17.78 5.46 -22.46
N HIS A 105 -18.44 5.40 -21.29
CA HIS A 105 -19.89 5.24 -21.21
C HIS A 105 -20.64 6.54 -20.92
N LEU A 106 -19.99 7.52 -20.28
CA LEU A 106 -20.52 8.85 -20.09
C LEU A 106 -20.03 9.74 -21.22
N ASP A 107 -20.92 10.48 -21.86
CA ASP A 107 -20.60 11.34 -23.01
C ASP A 107 -19.47 12.34 -22.67
N SER A 108 -18.25 12.00 -23.10
CA SER A 108 -17.01 12.73 -22.80
C SER A 108 -16.78 13.95 -23.72
N SER A 109 -17.74 14.30 -24.58
CA SER A 109 -17.66 15.50 -25.44
C SER A 109 -17.78 16.84 -24.66
N ARG A 110 -17.97 16.77 -23.34
CA ARG A 110 -18.10 17.89 -22.40
C ARG A 110 -17.10 17.75 -21.23
N PRO A 111 -16.75 18.85 -20.54
CA PRO A 111 -15.97 18.73 -19.31
C PRO A 111 -16.65 17.75 -18.36
N PRO A 112 -15.88 16.94 -17.59
CA PRO A 112 -16.41 15.82 -16.82
C PRO A 112 -17.66 16.21 -16.05
N GLY A 113 -18.76 15.49 -16.31
CA GLY A 113 -20.07 15.76 -15.76
C GLY A 113 -20.06 15.64 -14.23
N ARG A 114 -21.05 16.23 -13.56
CA ARG A 114 -21.20 16.13 -12.10
C ARG A 114 -21.22 14.68 -11.62
N GLN A 115 -21.84 13.76 -12.37
CA GLN A 115 -21.95 12.35 -12.02
C GLN A 115 -20.61 11.61 -12.19
N GLU A 116 -19.87 11.92 -13.26
CA GLU A 116 -18.53 11.37 -13.47
C GLU A 116 -17.59 11.75 -12.31
N ARG A 117 -17.51 13.03 -11.98
CA ARG A 117 -16.69 13.52 -10.83
C ARG A 117 -17.09 12.87 -9.51
N LYS A 118 -18.39 12.70 -9.28
CA LYS A 118 -18.91 12.04 -8.09
C LYS A 118 -18.39 10.59 -7.97
N LEU A 119 -18.42 9.84 -9.06
CA LEU A 119 -17.96 8.45 -9.09
C LEU A 119 -16.43 8.33 -9.03
N LEU A 120 -15.70 9.25 -9.64
CA LEU A 120 -14.23 9.30 -9.53
C LEU A 120 -13.81 9.61 -8.08
N ARG A 121 -14.44 10.60 -7.44
CA ARG A 121 -14.18 10.92 -6.02
C ARG A 121 -14.54 9.77 -5.09
N LEU A 122 -15.58 9.01 -5.39
CA LEU A 122 -15.93 7.82 -4.62
C LEU A 122 -14.84 6.73 -4.74
N GLN A 123 -14.33 6.51 -5.94
CA GLN A 123 -13.22 5.55 -6.13
C GLN A 123 -11.97 5.99 -5.36
N LEU A 124 -11.64 7.28 -5.37
CA LEU A 124 -10.53 7.80 -4.57
C LEU A 124 -10.77 7.62 -3.07
N ALA A 125 -11.98 7.90 -2.59
CA ALA A 125 -12.32 7.69 -1.18
C ALA A 125 -12.17 6.22 -0.78
N ILE A 126 -12.51 5.27 -1.67
CA ILE A 126 -12.29 3.83 -1.45
C ILE A 126 -10.79 3.52 -1.31
N VAL A 127 -9.96 4.04 -2.22
CA VAL A 127 -8.51 3.79 -2.22
C VAL A 127 -7.83 4.37 -0.97
N TRP A 128 -8.20 5.60 -0.57
CA TRP A 128 -7.66 6.21 0.64
C TRP A 128 -8.15 5.50 1.91
N GLN A 129 -9.43 5.13 1.97
CA GLN A 129 -9.96 4.37 3.10
C GLN A 129 -9.24 3.02 3.25
N LEU A 130 -9.00 2.32 2.15
CA LEU A 130 -8.22 1.08 2.14
C LEU A 130 -6.81 1.29 2.70
N ASN A 131 -6.11 2.34 2.27
CA ASN A 131 -4.77 2.66 2.78
C ASN A 131 -4.77 2.83 4.30
N PHE A 132 -5.75 3.58 4.83
CA PHE A 132 -5.85 3.82 6.26
C PHE A 132 -6.20 2.57 7.07
N GLU A 133 -7.15 1.76 6.58
CA GLU A 133 -7.55 0.52 7.25
C GLU A 133 -6.40 -0.50 7.27
N LEU A 134 -5.61 -0.60 6.20
CA LEU A 134 -4.47 -1.50 6.14
C LEU A 134 -3.32 -1.08 7.06
N ARG A 135 -3.04 0.20 7.19
CA ARG A 135 -1.95 0.71 8.02
C ARG A 135 -2.32 0.88 9.47
N ASN A 136 -3.61 0.96 9.79
CA ASN A 136 -4.12 1.38 11.09
C ASN A 136 -3.46 2.68 11.61
N PHE A 137 -3.01 3.52 10.68
CA PHE A 137 -2.29 4.77 10.92
C PHE A 137 -2.91 5.90 10.10
N TRP A 138 -3.11 7.05 10.75
CA TRP A 138 -3.67 8.25 10.14
C TRP A 138 -2.67 9.40 10.25
N ASN A 139 -2.09 9.80 9.12
CA ASN A 139 -1.45 11.09 9.03
C ASN A 139 -2.54 12.17 9.01
N ARG A 140 -2.39 13.24 9.82
CA ARG A 140 -3.41 14.29 9.97
C ARG A 140 -3.77 14.92 8.63
N ASP A 141 -2.77 15.28 7.81
CA ASP A 141 -2.99 15.95 6.52
C ASP A 141 -3.73 15.05 5.52
N LEU A 142 -3.44 13.75 5.53
CA LEU A 142 -4.10 12.77 4.67
C LEU A 142 -5.52 12.46 5.15
N ARG A 143 -5.76 12.56 6.45
CA ARG A 143 -7.10 12.42 7.03
C ARG A 143 -7.98 13.59 6.60
N ASP A 144 -7.47 14.82 6.67
CA ASP A 144 -8.20 16.01 6.22
C ASP A 144 -8.56 15.90 4.72
N LEU A 145 -7.68 15.31 3.89
CA LEU A 145 -7.98 15.03 2.50
C LEU A 145 -9.16 14.06 2.36
N GLN A 146 -9.15 12.95 3.10
CA GLN A 146 -10.23 11.96 3.08
C GLN A 146 -11.55 12.56 3.58
N ASP A 147 -11.52 13.34 4.66
CA ASP A 147 -12.69 13.99 5.22
C ASP A 147 -13.30 15.00 4.23
N ASN A 148 -12.46 15.74 3.50
CA ASN A 148 -12.90 16.62 2.42
C ASN A 148 -13.54 15.83 1.27
N LEU A 149 -12.96 14.73 0.83
CA LEU A 149 -13.56 13.86 -0.19
C LEU A 149 -14.93 13.33 0.23
N LEU A 150 -15.06 12.86 1.48
CA LEU A 150 -16.33 12.36 2.01
C LEU A 150 -17.36 13.48 2.15
N SER A 151 -16.95 14.67 2.59
CA SER A 151 -17.79 15.84 2.67
C SER A 151 -18.33 16.26 1.29
N ASP A 152 -17.48 16.30 0.27
CA ASP A 152 -17.88 16.59 -1.11
C ASP A 152 -18.91 15.59 -1.65
N LEU A 153 -18.80 14.34 -1.21
CA LEU A 153 -19.74 13.27 -1.53
C LEU A 153 -21.00 13.29 -0.64
N ARG A 154 -21.05 14.20 0.34
CA ARG A 154 -22.10 14.28 1.38
C ARG A 154 -22.23 13.00 2.20
N LEU A 155 -21.10 12.35 2.48
CA LEU A 155 -21.00 11.15 3.29
C LEU A 155 -20.47 11.51 4.69
N ALA A 156 -20.81 10.67 5.67
CA ALA A 156 -20.25 10.81 7.02
C ALA A 156 -18.78 10.40 7.04
N THR A 157 -17.96 11.07 7.84
CA THR A 157 -16.54 10.76 8.04
C THR A 157 -16.30 9.37 8.67
N THR A 158 -17.36 8.78 9.23
CA THR A 158 -17.36 7.41 9.78
C THR A 158 -17.68 6.33 8.76
N THR A 159 -17.87 6.69 7.48
CA THR A 159 -18.18 5.72 6.41
C THR A 159 -17.01 4.78 6.19
N ASN A 160 -17.23 3.48 6.35
CA ASN A 160 -16.22 2.46 6.21
C ASN A 160 -16.04 2.00 4.74
N LEU A 161 -14.96 1.27 4.48
CA LEU A 161 -14.60 0.78 3.15
C LEU A 161 -15.72 -0.04 2.48
N ARG A 162 -16.39 -0.91 3.23
CA ARG A 162 -17.49 -1.75 2.73
C ARG A 162 -18.68 -0.89 2.29
N GLN A 163 -19.04 0.13 3.06
CA GLN A 163 -20.13 1.04 2.73
C GLN A 163 -19.84 1.84 1.46
N LEU A 164 -18.59 2.31 1.29
CA LEU A 164 -18.17 2.99 0.07
C LEU A 164 -18.28 2.08 -1.16
N GLY A 165 -17.88 0.82 -1.04
CA GLY A 165 -18.06 -0.18 -2.11
C GLY A 165 -19.51 -0.44 -2.47
N GLN A 166 -20.42 -0.49 -1.47
CA GLN A 166 -21.87 -0.63 -1.69
C GLN A 166 -22.46 0.59 -2.39
N LEU A 167 -22.07 1.80 -1.97
CA LEU A 167 -22.51 3.05 -2.59
C LEU A 167 -22.11 3.12 -4.06
N ARG A 168 -20.94 2.63 -4.43
CA ARG A 168 -20.51 2.54 -5.83
C ARG A 168 -21.53 1.76 -6.66
N GLY A 169 -21.96 0.59 -6.20
CA GLY A 169 -22.96 -0.22 -6.89
C GLY A 169 -24.34 0.51 -6.99
N VAL A 170 -24.76 1.18 -5.93
CA VAL A 170 -26.02 1.97 -5.93
C VAL A 170 -25.95 3.08 -6.97
N TRP A 171 -24.86 3.84 -7.01
CA TRP A 171 -24.71 4.97 -7.92
C TRP A 171 -24.58 4.55 -9.39
N ILE A 172 -23.94 3.40 -9.68
CA ILE A 172 -23.99 2.80 -11.02
C ILE A 172 -25.44 2.48 -11.43
N GLY A 173 -26.23 1.93 -10.49
CA GLY A 173 -27.64 1.66 -10.71
C GLY A 173 -28.47 2.94 -10.94
N GLU A 174 -28.11 4.06 -10.29
CA GLU A 174 -28.73 5.38 -10.51
C GLU A 174 -28.43 5.89 -11.92
N LEU A 175 -27.17 5.84 -12.37
CA LEU A 175 -26.81 6.23 -13.74
C LEU A 175 -27.63 5.49 -14.79
N HIS A 176 -27.83 4.19 -14.60
CA HIS A 176 -28.64 3.40 -15.52
C HIS A 176 -30.13 3.81 -15.50
N ARG A 177 -30.70 4.06 -14.31
CA ARG A 177 -32.09 4.52 -14.16
C ARG A 177 -32.32 5.92 -14.75
N GLU A 178 -31.31 6.79 -14.68
CA GLU A 178 -31.31 8.11 -15.29
C GLU A 178 -31.09 8.08 -16.81
N GLY A 179 -30.82 6.90 -17.39
CA GLY A 179 -30.56 6.74 -18.82
C GLY A 179 -29.22 7.29 -19.29
N LEU A 180 -28.28 7.56 -18.35
CA LEU A 180 -26.95 8.06 -18.67
C LEU A 180 -26.01 6.98 -19.15
N ILE A 181 -26.27 5.72 -18.80
CA ILE A 181 -25.56 4.52 -19.29
C ILE A 181 -26.58 3.47 -19.67
N ASP A 182 -26.22 2.64 -20.66
CA ASP A 182 -27.02 1.49 -21.08
C ASP A 182 -26.80 0.26 -20.16
N GLY A 183 -27.50 -0.83 -20.45
CA GLY A 183 -27.36 -2.08 -19.70
C GLY A 183 -25.97 -2.68 -19.78
N PHE A 184 -25.29 -2.54 -20.92
CA PHE A 184 -23.93 -3.03 -21.13
C PHE A 184 -22.92 -2.22 -20.31
N GLY A 185 -22.99 -0.89 -20.36
CA GLY A 185 -22.16 -0.01 -19.54
C GLY A 185 -22.33 -0.24 -18.04
N ARG A 186 -23.59 -0.46 -17.60
CA ARG A 186 -23.85 -0.87 -16.22
C ARG A 186 -23.13 -2.15 -15.84
N MET A 187 -23.21 -3.17 -16.69
CA MET A 187 -22.58 -4.47 -16.41
C MET A 187 -21.05 -4.33 -16.37
N GLN A 188 -20.45 -3.60 -17.30
CA GLN A 188 -19.02 -3.36 -17.37
C GLN A 188 -18.51 -2.59 -16.14
N LEU A 189 -19.20 -1.52 -15.74
CA LEU A 189 -18.82 -0.76 -14.53
C LEU A 189 -18.96 -1.60 -13.25
N MET A 190 -19.96 -2.46 -13.15
CA MET A 190 -20.10 -3.40 -12.04
C MET A 190 -18.97 -4.43 -12.02
N ASP A 191 -18.52 -4.92 -13.16
CA ASP A 191 -17.41 -5.88 -13.27
C ASP A 191 -16.08 -5.26 -12.82
N VAL A 192 -15.78 -4.05 -13.27
CA VAL A 192 -14.62 -3.29 -12.79
C VAL A 192 -14.70 -3.07 -11.28
N GLY A 193 -15.89 -2.73 -10.76
CA GLY A 193 -16.15 -2.59 -9.34
C GLY A 193 -15.90 -3.88 -8.54
N ASN A 194 -16.31 -5.02 -9.07
CA ASN A 194 -16.07 -6.34 -8.44
C ASN A 194 -14.59 -6.70 -8.46
N SER A 195 -13.87 -6.40 -9.54
CA SER A 195 -12.42 -6.58 -9.62
C SER A 195 -11.69 -5.77 -8.54
N CYS A 196 -12.13 -4.55 -8.28
CA CYS A 196 -11.63 -3.73 -7.17
C CYS A 196 -11.88 -4.40 -5.80
N ASN A 197 -13.12 -4.87 -5.55
CA ASN A 197 -13.47 -5.54 -4.30
C ASN A 197 -12.66 -6.82 -4.08
N ASN A 198 -12.34 -7.56 -5.14
CA ASN A 198 -11.50 -8.76 -5.06
C ASN A 198 -10.06 -8.42 -4.64
N ALA A 199 -9.47 -7.37 -5.22
CA ALA A 199 -8.14 -6.89 -4.84
C ALA A 199 -8.12 -6.41 -3.37
N ILE A 200 -9.14 -5.65 -2.95
CA ILE A 200 -9.33 -5.19 -1.56
C ILE A 200 -9.40 -6.38 -0.60
N GLY A 201 -10.27 -7.36 -0.87
CA GLY A 201 -10.40 -8.54 -0.02
C GLY A 201 -9.12 -9.41 0.05
N GLY A 202 -8.29 -9.37 -0.99
CA GLY A 202 -6.95 -9.96 -0.98
C GLY A 202 -6.02 -9.23 -0.01
N LEU A 203 -5.99 -7.90 -0.05
CA LEU A 203 -5.17 -7.05 0.81
C LEU A 203 -5.58 -7.14 2.27
N GLU A 204 -6.89 -7.12 2.57
CA GLU A 204 -7.41 -7.31 3.93
C GLU A 204 -6.99 -8.66 4.54
N ARG A 205 -6.96 -9.72 3.73
CA ARG A 205 -6.46 -11.03 4.21
C ARG A 205 -4.99 -11.01 4.56
N ILE A 206 -4.17 -10.29 3.79
CA ILE A 206 -2.72 -10.20 4.05
C ILE A 206 -2.45 -9.40 5.32
N SER A 207 -3.16 -8.30 5.55
CA SER A 207 -3.01 -7.46 6.76
C SER A 207 -3.41 -8.17 8.05
N ALA A 208 -4.22 -9.22 7.99
CA ALA A 208 -4.62 -10.00 9.16
C ALA A 208 -3.50 -10.91 9.70
N TYR A 209 -2.35 -11.01 9.03
CA TYR A 209 -1.22 -11.81 9.48
C TYR A 209 -0.26 -11.00 10.37
N VAL A 210 0.43 -11.68 11.28
CA VAL A 210 1.34 -11.08 12.29
C VAL A 210 2.51 -10.31 11.66
N GLU A 211 2.92 -10.65 10.45
CA GLU A 211 3.97 -9.95 9.70
C GLU A 211 3.29 -9.03 8.67
N ASP A 212 2.92 -7.83 9.11
CA ASP A 212 2.19 -6.86 8.30
C ASP A 212 3.15 -6.14 7.33
N PRO A 213 2.98 -6.31 6.00
CA PRO A 213 3.78 -5.58 5.02
C PRO A 213 3.39 -4.09 4.91
N PHE A 214 2.33 -3.66 5.60
CA PHE A 214 1.77 -2.31 5.56
C PHE A 214 2.15 -1.46 6.77
N ASP A 215 2.96 -2.02 7.69
CA ASP A 215 3.36 -1.32 8.92
C ASP A 215 3.85 0.10 8.63
N ALA A 216 3.33 1.06 9.38
CA ALA A 216 3.63 2.48 9.24
C ALA A 216 5.05 2.85 9.68
N ASP A 217 5.72 1.96 10.40
CA ASP A 217 7.13 2.14 10.71
C ASP A 217 7.92 2.20 9.39
N SER A 218 8.65 3.28 9.20
CA SER A 218 9.46 3.62 8.03
C SER A 218 10.58 2.60 7.77
N SER A 219 10.24 1.31 7.82
CA SER A 219 11.12 0.23 7.44
C SER A 219 11.27 0.27 5.93
N SER A 220 12.49 0.04 5.44
CA SER A 220 12.82 -0.02 4.01
C SER A 220 12.01 -1.08 3.23
N PHE A 221 11.19 -1.85 3.91
CA PHE A 221 10.36 -2.92 3.38
C PHE A 221 8.86 -2.59 3.40
N SER A 222 8.43 -1.46 3.98
CA SER A 222 7.04 -1.03 3.92
C SER A 222 6.68 -0.56 2.50
N LEU A 223 5.45 -0.89 2.05
CA LEU A 223 4.97 -0.39 0.76
C LEU A 223 4.62 1.10 0.88
N PRO A 224 5.04 1.95 -0.08
CA PRO A 224 4.77 3.40 -0.06
C PRO A 224 3.33 3.68 -0.49
N LEU A 225 2.35 3.28 0.34
CA LEU A 225 0.93 3.32 0.00
C LEU A 225 0.41 4.74 -0.24
N ASP A 226 0.87 5.72 0.54
CA ASP A 226 0.47 7.11 0.39
C ASP A 226 0.83 7.65 -1.00
N ASN A 227 2.04 7.31 -1.48
CA ASN A 227 2.49 7.71 -2.81
C ASN A 227 1.70 7.05 -3.93
N ILE A 228 1.30 5.78 -3.74
CA ILE A 228 0.45 5.06 -4.69
C ILE A 228 -0.95 5.69 -4.73
N CYS A 229 -1.53 6.00 -3.57
CA CYS A 229 -2.82 6.68 -3.48
C CYS A 229 -2.78 8.08 -4.10
N LEU A 230 -1.70 8.85 -3.88
CA LEU A 230 -1.49 10.15 -4.51
C LEU A 230 -1.37 10.05 -6.04
N ALA A 231 -0.67 9.03 -6.54
CA ALA A 231 -0.58 8.78 -7.98
C ALA A 231 -1.95 8.47 -8.60
N ILE A 232 -2.76 7.62 -7.95
CA ILE A 232 -4.13 7.33 -8.39
C ILE A 232 -4.98 8.60 -8.36
N SER A 233 -4.86 9.42 -7.31
CA SER A 233 -5.59 10.67 -7.19
C SER A 233 -5.25 11.63 -8.33
N HIS A 234 -3.99 11.76 -8.66
CA HIS A 234 -3.53 12.58 -9.78
C HIS A 234 -4.04 12.06 -11.14
N ASP A 235 -4.00 10.75 -11.35
CA ASP A 235 -4.49 10.13 -12.60
C ASP A 235 -6.01 10.32 -12.80
N GLN A 236 -6.79 10.36 -11.70
CA GLN A 236 -8.26 10.41 -11.78
C GLN A 236 -8.84 11.82 -11.81
N LEU A 237 -8.29 12.75 -11.03
CA LEU A 237 -8.87 14.09 -10.86
C LEU A 237 -8.20 15.14 -11.74
N ASP A 238 -7.19 14.77 -12.54
CA ASP A 238 -6.48 15.71 -13.42
C ASP A 238 -6.27 17.05 -12.67
N ARG A 239 -5.23 17.69 -12.57
CA ARG A 239 -4.89 19.00 -11.96
C ARG A 239 -5.79 19.62 -10.84
N GLU A 240 -6.98 19.08 -10.53
CA GLU A 240 -7.77 19.52 -9.37
C GLU A 240 -7.04 19.28 -8.02
N THR A 241 -5.93 18.57 -8.05
CA THR A 241 -5.15 18.19 -6.86
C THR A 241 -3.90 19.05 -6.64
N ASP A 242 -3.87 20.29 -7.15
CA ASP A 242 -2.71 21.19 -6.94
C ASP A 242 -2.38 21.41 -5.45
N HIS A 243 -3.36 21.38 -4.58
CA HIS A 243 -3.16 21.44 -3.13
C HIS A 243 -2.58 20.14 -2.52
N VAL A 244 -2.58 19.03 -3.26
CA VAL A 244 -1.98 17.76 -2.83
C VAL A 244 -0.51 17.65 -3.24
N GLN A 245 -0.06 18.50 -4.18
CA GLN A 245 1.35 18.51 -4.62
C GLN A 245 2.31 18.90 -3.49
N HIS A 246 1.89 19.73 -2.52
CA HIS A 246 2.74 20.08 -1.40
C HIS A 246 3.02 18.89 -0.46
N LEU A 247 2.12 17.90 -0.39
CA LEU A 247 2.34 16.66 0.36
C LEU A 247 3.43 15.80 -0.27
N ARG A 248 3.58 15.86 -1.61
CA ARG A 248 4.67 15.20 -2.35
C ARG A 248 6.05 15.80 -2.07
N SER A 249 6.12 17.11 -1.83
CA SER A 249 7.40 17.80 -1.65
C SER A 249 8.04 17.60 -0.28
N ASN A 250 7.23 17.23 0.73
CA ASN A 250 7.69 17.11 2.11
C ASN A 250 8.12 15.69 2.50
N ASP A 251 7.79 14.68 1.68
CA ASP A 251 8.21 13.31 1.92
C ASP A 251 9.06 12.83 0.74
N PRO A 252 10.40 12.72 0.91
CA PRO A 252 11.26 12.23 -0.16
C PRO A 252 10.84 10.78 -0.47
N VAL A 253 10.19 10.63 -1.62
CA VAL A 253 9.77 9.33 -2.16
C VAL A 253 11.00 8.44 -2.30
N ARG A 254 11.24 7.57 -1.34
CA ARG A 254 12.23 6.49 -1.49
C ARG A 254 11.57 5.34 -2.24
N TRP A 255 11.61 5.43 -3.56
CA TRP A 255 11.39 4.27 -4.41
C TRP A 255 12.66 3.40 -4.32
N THR A 256 12.65 2.37 -3.50
CA THR A 256 13.64 1.29 -3.56
C THR A 256 13.03 0.09 -4.24
#